data_9c710d8fcdb7f705ddd31ee10c182da9
#
_entry.id   9c710d8fcdb7f705ddd31ee10c182da9
#
_cell.length_a   1.000
_cell.length_b   1.000
_cell.length_c   1.000
_cell.angle_alpha   90.00
_cell.angle_beta   90.00
_cell.angle_gamma   90.00
#
_symmetry.space_group_name_H-M   'P 1'
#
loop_
_entity.id
_entity.type
_entity.pdbx_description
1 polymer ?
#
loop_
_entity_poly.entity_id
_entity_poly.type
_entity_poly.pdbx_seq_one_letter_code
_entity_poly.pdbx_strand_id
1 'polypeptide(L)'
;MRTAKRFIRDAEFISLSSDHIHVTDTEHVFYVVPAMDKDRCLVRLIETENPASAIIFCNTKNMVHYYTVVLQRFGYDADEISSDLSQSERERVLGRIREGNLRYLVATDVAARGLDIPNLSHVFQMEPPEDIESYIHRAGRTGRAGESGTAVSLISTAEKTALNLIAKHYNIEMIEKPIPTDDDVAAIVAERVTALLEARLRTRDKLQTERSHRFAALAHSLAENEDELPIITMLLDDHYQQLLHAPVVIPEVKSKPENPRSGNPGKRRPFRRRR
;
A
#
# COMPACT_ATOMS: atom_id res chain seq x y z
N MET A 1 0.71 -2.87 34.33
CA MET A 1 -0.04 -3.10 35.58
C MET A 1 0.77 -2.99 36.88
N ARG A 2 1.99 -3.51 37.02
CA ARG A 2 2.77 -3.45 38.28
C ARG A 2 3.01 -2.02 38.80
N THR A 3 3.26 -1.04 37.92
CA THR A 3 3.56 0.34 38.30
C THR A 3 2.32 1.11 38.77
N ALA A 4 1.16 0.93 38.10
CA ALA A 4 -0.09 1.59 38.49
C ALA A 4 -0.57 1.17 39.89
N LYS A 5 -0.50 -0.12 40.19
CA LYS A 5 -0.89 -0.66 41.54
C LYS A 5 -0.02 -0.11 42.69
N ARG A 6 1.15 0.46 42.41
CA ARG A 6 2.06 1.03 43.40
C ARG A 6 1.69 2.46 43.80
N PHE A 7 0.99 3.17 42.92
CA PHE A 7 0.68 4.60 43.08
C PHE A 7 -0.80 4.94 43.16
N ILE A 8 -1.70 4.00 42.76
CA ILE A 8 -3.14 4.23 42.72
C ILE A 8 -3.82 3.16 43.58
N ARG A 9 -4.59 3.59 44.61
CA ARG A 9 -5.46 2.71 45.38
C ARG A 9 -6.74 2.44 44.58
N ASP A 10 -7.12 1.18 44.44
CA ASP A 10 -8.34 0.73 43.75
C ASP A 10 -8.42 1.19 42.27
N ALA A 11 -7.29 1.05 41.54
CA ALA A 11 -7.27 1.36 40.13
C ALA A 11 -8.19 0.40 39.35
N GLU A 12 -9.24 0.94 38.75
CA GLU A 12 -10.04 0.26 37.74
C GLU A 12 -9.30 0.27 36.42
N PHE A 13 -9.12 -0.90 35.82
CA PHE A 13 -8.45 -1.03 34.53
C PHE A 13 -9.48 -0.92 33.40
N ILE A 14 -9.56 0.25 32.79
CA ILE A 14 -10.34 0.45 31.57
C ILE A 14 -9.41 0.28 30.40
N SER A 15 -9.50 -0.82 29.68
CA SER A 15 -8.82 -1.03 28.40
C SER A 15 -9.63 -0.39 27.29
N LEU A 16 -9.17 0.72 26.76
CA LEU A 16 -9.77 1.35 25.56
C LEU A 16 -9.40 0.60 24.26
N SER A 17 -8.50 -0.37 24.35
CA SER A 17 -8.05 -1.22 23.24
C SER A 17 -8.69 -2.62 23.23
N SER A 18 -9.64 -2.91 24.14
CA SER A 18 -10.35 -4.19 24.17
C SER A 18 -11.48 -4.29 23.14
N ASP A 19 -11.89 -3.18 22.55
CA ASP A 19 -12.81 -3.21 21.43
C ASP A 19 -12.02 -3.68 20.21
N HIS A 20 -12.34 -4.88 19.77
CA HIS A 20 -11.90 -5.55 18.57
C HIS A 20 -11.45 -4.56 17.51
N ILE A 21 -10.15 -4.25 17.49
CA ILE A 21 -9.55 -3.60 16.32
C ILE A 21 -9.90 -4.56 15.18
N HIS A 22 -10.69 -4.08 14.23
CA HIS A 22 -11.21 -4.86 13.13
C HIS A 22 -10.05 -5.40 12.27
N VAL A 23 -9.45 -6.51 12.74
CA VAL A 23 -8.48 -7.30 11.97
C VAL A 23 -9.23 -8.23 11.01
N THR A 24 -10.59 -8.27 11.12
CA THR A 24 -11.47 -9.15 10.36
C THR A 24 -11.48 -8.88 8.85
N ASP A 25 -11.16 -7.67 8.44
CA ASP A 25 -11.14 -7.30 7.02
C ASP A 25 -9.72 -7.24 6.44
N THR A 26 -8.71 -7.71 7.22
CA THR A 26 -7.31 -7.74 6.80
C THR A 26 -6.88 -9.18 6.52
N GLU A 27 -6.39 -9.43 5.31
CA GLU A 27 -5.70 -10.68 4.97
C GLU A 27 -4.29 -10.67 5.58
N HIS A 28 -3.93 -11.69 6.36
CA HIS A 28 -2.61 -11.82 6.97
C HIS A 28 -1.79 -12.87 6.23
N VAL A 29 -0.77 -12.42 5.52
CA VAL A 29 0.09 -13.26 4.69
C VAL A 29 1.52 -13.22 5.20
N PHE A 30 2.24 -14.32 5.11
CA PHE A 30 3.67 -14.29 5.36
C PHE A 30 4.47 -15.09 4.34
N TYR A 31 5.72 -14.67 4.17
CA TYR A 31 6.72 -15.31 3.31
C TYR A 31 7.94 -15.66 4.14
N VAL A 32 8.42 -16.90 4.00
CA VAL A 32 9.66 -17.33 4.67
C VAL A 32 10.83 -17.01 3.74
N VAL A 33 11.63 -16.02 4.12
CA VAL A 33 12.67 -15.41 3.28
C VAL A 33 14.00 -15.46 4.04
N PRO A 34 15.12 -15.87 3.42
CA PRO A 34 16.43 -15.66 4.01
C PRO A 34 16.66 -14.17 4.32
N ALA A 35 17.29 -13.88 5.46
CA ALA A 35 17.45 -12.49 5.91
C ALA A 35 18.13 -11.58 4.88
N MET A 36 19.06 -12.14 4.08
CA MET A 36 19.81 -11.44 3.03
C MET A 36 18.99 -11.16 1.77
N ASP A 37 17.84 -11.81 1.58
CA ASP A 37 17.01 -11.72 0.36
C ASP A 37 15.71 -10.98 0.59
N LYS A 38 15.47 -10.45 1.81
CA LYS A 38 14.23 -9.77 2.16
C LYS A 38 13.99 -8.50 1.32
N ASP A 39 15.04 -7.79 0.95
CA ASP A 39 14.96 -6.60 0.10
C ASP A 39 14.47 -6.95 -1.33
N ARG A 40 15.07 -7.98 -1.94
CA ARG A 40 14.63 -8.48 -3.25
C ARG A 40 13.22 -9.03 -3.20
N CYS A 41 12.88 -9.75 -2.13
CA CYS A 41 11.53 -10.28 -1.94
C CYS A 41 10.52 -9.13 -1.80
N LEU A 42 10.84 -8.07 -1.05
CA LEU A 42 9.96 -6.89 -0.94
C LEU A 42 9.70 -6.27 -2.31
N VAL A 43 10.74 -6.09 -3.14
CA VAL A 43 10.59 -5.54 -4.50
C VAL A 43 9.71 -6.45 -5.36
N ARG A 44 9.93 -7.78 -5.35
CA ARG A 44 9.09 -8.73 -6.08
C ARG A 44 7.63 -8.66 -5.66
N LEU A 45 7.36 -8.56 -4.35
CA LEU A 45 6.00 -8.43 -3.83
C LEU A 45 5.34 -7.10 -4.22
N ILE A 46 6.09 -6.00 -4.20
CA ILE A 46 5.61 -4.71 -4.70
C ILE A 46 5.24 -4.79 -6.18
N GLU A 47 6.06 -5.48 -6.99
CA GLU A 47 5.77 -5.68 -8.42
C GLU A 47 4.54 -6.57 -8.64
N THR A 48 4.41 -7.66 -7.90
CA THR A 48 3.29 -8.59 -8.08
C THR A 48 1.97 -8.05 -7.53
N GLU A 49 1.96 -7.57 -6.29
CA GLU A 49 0.75 -7.08 -5.60
C GLU A 49 0.33 -5.68 -6.09
N ASN A 50 1.29 -4.89 -6.57
CA ASN A 50 1.07 -3.52 -7.05
C ASN A 50 0.25 -2.65 -6.08
N PRO A 51 0.67 -2.50 -4.80
CA PRO A 51 -0.10 -1.77 -3.81
C PRO A 51 -0.40 -0.34 -4.24
N ALA A 52 -1.63 0.13 -4.08
CA ALA A 52 -1.97 1.54 -4.32
C ALA A 52 -1.21 2.47 -3.35
N SER A 53 -1.06 2.03 -2.11
CA SER A 53 -0.27 2.69 -1.07
C SER A 53 0.17 1.66 -0.04
N ALA A 54 1.36 1.82 0.55
CA ALA A 54 1.82 0.90 1.56
C ALA A 54 2.69 1.56 2.63
N ILE A 55 2.70 0.96 3.83
CA ILE A 55 3.70 1.24 4.85
C ILE A 55 4.57 0.00 5.06
N ILE A 56 5.87 0.22 5.15
CA ILE A 56 6.89 -0.81 5.39
C ILE A 56 7.45 -0.60 6.80
N PHE A 57 7.14 -1.51 7.70
CA PHE A 57 7.62 -1.46 9.08
C PHE A 57 8.95 -2.18 9.24
N CYS A 58 9.89 -1.49 9.91
CA CYS A 58 11.18 -2.04 10.31
C CYS A 58 11.38 -1.82 11.81
N ASN A 59 12.10 -2.73 12.48
CA ASN A 59 12.36 -2.63 13.91
C ASN A 59 13.41 -1.54 14.25
N THR A 60 14.30 -1.19 13.31
CA THR A 60 15.37 -0.21 13.53
C THR A 60 15.38 0.91 12.49
N LYS A 61 15.85 2.09 12.88
CA LYS A 61 16.00 3.25 11.99
C LYS A 61 17.00 2.99 10.84
N ASN A 62 18.04 2.19 11.09
CA ASN A 62 19.00 1.84 10.04
C ASN A 62 18.35 1.02 8.92
N MET A 63 17.47 0.08 9.29
CA MET A 63 16.70 -0.70 8.32
C MET A 63 15.66 0.17 7.60
N VAL A 64 15.06 1.15 8.28
CA VAL A 64 14.18 2.12 7.64
C VAL A 64 14.91 2.86 6.52
N HIS A 65 16.08 3.41 6.83
CA HIS A 65 16.91 4.09 5.82
C HIS A 65 17.32 3.15 4.68
N TYR A 66 17.78 1.94 5.02
CA TYR A 66 18.19 0.94 4.04
C TYR A 66 17.06 0.61 3.04
N TYR A 67 15.87 0.24 3.52
CA TYR A 67 14.75 -0.09 2.64
C TYR A 67 14.23 1.11 1.85
N THR A 68 14.27 2.30 2.41
CA THR A 68 13.93 3.53 1.67
C THR A 68 14.86 3.71 0.47
N VAL A 69 16.18 3.60 0.69
CA VAL A 69 17.18 3.70 -0.40
C VAL A 69 17.00 2.59 -1.42
N VAL A 70 16.72 1.35 -1.00
CA VAL A 70 16.43 0.24 -1.90
C VAL A 70 15.24 0.58 -2.79
N LEU A 71 14.11 0.97 -2.22
CA LEU A 71 12.91 1.30 -2.97
C LEU A 71 13.14 2.47 -3.95
N GLN A 72 13.81 3.52 -3.51
CA GLN A 72 14.12 4.67 -4.36
C GLN A 72 15.02 4.30 -5.53
N ARG A 73 16.01 3.38 -5.33
CA ARG A 73 16.89 2.89 -6.40
C ARG A 73 16.16 2.04 -7.43
N PHE A 74 15.10 1.36 -7.02
CA PHE A 74 14.19 0.63 -7.92
C PHE A 74 13.14 1.54 -8.57
N GLY A 75 13.24 2.87 -8.37
CA GLY A 75 12.36 3.84 -9.01
C GLY A 75 11.02 4.03 -8.31
N TYR A 76 10.82 3.51 -7.10
CA TYR A 76 9.58 3.72 -6.35
C TYR A 76 9.57 5.06 -5.61
N ASP A 77 8.39 5.68 -5.55
CA ASP A 77 8.16 6.88 -4.75
C ASP A 77 8.03 6.48 -3.26
N ALA A 78 9.17 6.43 -2.59
CA ALA A 78 9.31 6.03 -1.20
C ALA A 78 9.95 7.15 -0.36
N ASP A 79 9.50 7.30 0.87
CA ASP A 79 10.10 8.22 1.87
C ASP A 79 10.07 7.57 3.25
N GLU A 80 10.87 8.09 4.18
CA GLU A 80 10.99 7.51 5.52
C GLU A 80 10.42 8.42 6.61
N ILE A 81 9.95 7.79 7.70
CA ILE A 81 9.69 8.47 8.96
C ILE A 81 10.45 7.73 10.06
N SER A 82 11.43 8.44 10.62
CA SER A 82 12.23 7.98 11.75
C SER A 82 12.28 9.03 12.86
N SER A 83 12.85 8.66 14.02
CA SER A 83 13.06 9.60 15.13
C SER A 83 14.04 10.73 14.81
N ASP A 84 14.83 10.58 13.75
CA ASP A 84 15.87 11.52 13.38
C ASP A 84 15.32 12.69 12.53
N LEU A 85 14.09 12.56 12.02
CA LEU A 85 13.43 13.64 11.28
C LEU A 85 12.95 14.76 12.20
N SER A 86 13.15 16.00 11.75
CA SER A 86 12.53 17.17 12.35
C SER A 86 10.99 17.10 12.22
N GLN A 87 10.29 17.84 13.07
CA GLN A 87 8.82 17.89 13.03
C GLN A 87 8.32 18.40 11.67
N SER A 88 9.00 19.38 11.06
CA SER A 88 8.62 19.91 9.74
C SER A 88 8.79 18.89 8.60
N GLU A 89 9.86 18.11 8.63
CA GLU A 89 10.07 17.04 7.65
C GLU A 89 9.03 15.93 7.80
N ARG A 90 8.71 15.55 9.04
CA ARG A 90 7.66 14.57 9.34
C ARG A 90 6.29 15.02 8.80
N GLU A 91 5.92 16.29 9.03
CA GLU A 91 4.67 16.85 8.51
C GLU A 91 4.64 16.91 6.99
N ARG A 92 5.78 17.23 6.35
CA ARG A 92 5.91 17.19 4.88
C ARG A 92 5.66 15.79 4.31
N VAL A 93 6.28 14.76 4.90
CA VAL A 93 6.10 13.36 4.45
C VAL A 93 4.64 12.93 4.65
N LEU A 94 4.03 13.24 5.80
CA LEU A 94 2.62 12.93 6.06
C LEU A 94 1.67 13.67 5.10
N GLY A 95 1.99 14.93 4.76
CA GLY A 95 1.25 15.70 3.75
C GLY A 95 1.24 14.97 2.41
N ARG A 96 2.41 14.51 1.93
CA ARG A 96 2.54 13.77 0.67
C ARG A 96 1.70 12.48 0.66
N ILE A 97 1.65 11.73 1.77
CA ILE A 97 0.82 10.51 1.87
C ILE A 97 -0.66 10.85 1.79
N ARG A 98 -1.13 11.88 2.53
CA ARG A 98 -2.54 12.30 2.54
C ARG A 98 -3.02 12.81 1.18
N GLU A 99 -2.12 13.45 0.44
CA GLU A 99 -2.36 13.94 -0.91
C GLU A 99 -2.26 12.86 -2.00
N GLY A 100 -1.86 11.61 -1.63
CA GLY A 100 -1.60 10.54 -2.58
C GLY A 100 -0.33 10.74 -3.42
N ASN A 101 0.54 11.65 -2.98
CA ASN A 101 1.81 11.99 -3.65
C ASN A 101 3.01 11.19 -3.11
N LEU A 102 2.78 10.27 -2.21
CA LEU A 102 3.76 9.30 -1.70
C LEU A 102 3.10 7.92 -1.62
N ARG A 103 3.66 6.96 -2.30
CA ARG A 103 3.09 5.62 -2.41
C ARG A 103 3.59 4.69 -1.33
N TYR A 104 4.87 4.80 -0.96
CA TYR A 104 5.54 3.90 -0.01
C TYR A 104 6.13 4.68 1.15
N LEU A 105 5.69 4.37 2.36
CA LEU A 105 6.25 4.92 3.60
C LEU A 105 7.06 3.86 4.31
N VAL A 106 8.30 4.14 4.69
CA VAL A 106 9.10 3.26 5.52
C VAL A 106 9.23 3.84 6.91
N ALA A 107 8.91 3.08 7.97
CA ALA A 107 8.87 3.61 9.32
C ALA A 107 9.19 2.58 10.40
N THR A 108 9.61 3.06 11.58
CA THR A 108 9.60 2.27 12.82
C THR A 108 8.26 2.43 13.55
N ASP A 109 7.91 1.50 14.45
CA ASP A 109 6.72 1.60 15.30
C ASP A 109 6.66 2.90 16.08
N VAL A 110 7.80 3.28 16.69
CA VAL A 110 7.90 4.49 17.51
C VAL A 110 7.62 5.75 16.68
N ALA A 111 8.16 5.80 15.47
CA ALA A 111 7.98 6.93 14.58
C ALA A 111 6.57 7.01 13.98
N ALA A 112 5.94 5.86 13.72
CA ALA A 112 4.59 5.77 13.17
C ALA A 112 3.48 5.90 14.22
N ARG A 113 3.81 5.77 15.52
CA ARG A 113 2.82 5.85 16.61
C ARG A 113 2.29 7.29 16.75
N GLY A 114 0.97 7.41 16.85
CA GLY A 114 0.30 8.71 16.97
C GLY A 114 0.23 9.53 15.67
N LEU A 115 0.74 8.99 14.56
CA LEU A 115 0.59 9.63 13.27
C LEU A 115 -0.79 9.31 12.67
N ASP A 116 -1.44 10.36 12.17
CA ASP A 116 -2.65 10.24 11.37
C ASP A 116 -2.27 9.84 9.93
N ILE A 117 -2.06 8.53 9.75
CA ILE A 117 -1.80 7.91 8.45
C ILE A 117 -3.14 7.43 7.91
N PRO A 118 -3.51 7.79 6.65
CA PRO A 118 -4.73 7.33 6.02
C PRO A 118 -4.77 5.80 5.94
N ASN A 119 -5.93 5.24 5.59
CA ASN A 119 -6.04 3.81 5.32
C ASN A 119 -5.17 3.45 4.12
N LEU A 120 -4.25 2.50 4.30
CA LEU A 120 -3.34 2.04 3.26
C LEU A 120 -3.80 0.69 2.72
N SER A 121 -3.53 0.41 1.46
CA SER A 121 -3.88 -0.87 0.86
C SER A 121 -3.07 -2.03 1.44
N HIS A 122 -1.79 -1.80 1.75
CA HIS A 122 -0.88 -2.83 2.26
C HIS A 122 -0.05 -2.36 3.45
N VAL A 123 0.28 -3.32 4.31
CA VAL A 123 1.27 -3.18 5.38
C VAL A 123 2.32 -4.26 5.19
N PHE A 124 3.56 -3.88 4.96
CA PHE A 124 4.69 -4.81 4.95
C PHE A 124 5.43 -4.75 6.29
N GLN A 125 5.79 -5.90 6.83
CA GLN A 125 6.57 -6.03 8.06
C GLN A 125 7.86 -6.79 7.73
N MET A 126 8.99 -6.10 7.81
CA MET A 126 10.28 -6.69 7.44
C MET A 126 10.80 -7.67 8.51
N GLU A 127 10.33 -7.50 9.74
CA GLU A 127 10.55 -8.42 10.87
C GLU A 127 9.29 -8.43 11.76
N PRO A 128 9.06 -9.51 12.52
CA PRO A 128 8.07 -9.47 13.60
C PRO A 128 8.42 -8.36 14.59
N PRO A 129 7.44 -7.62 15.12
CA PRO A 129 7.71 -6.61 16.13
C PRO A 129 8.21 -7.25 17.42
N GLU A 130 9.00 -6.50 18.19
CA GLU A 130 9.49 -6.94 19.51
C GLU A 130 8.35 -7.11 20.53
N ASP A 131 7.32 -6.28 20.41
CA ASP A 131 6.12 -6.32 21.23
C ASP A 131 4.94 -6.86 20.43
N ILE A 132 4.27 -7.88 20.97
CA ILE A 132 3.14 -8.57 20.34
C ILE A 132 2.00 -7.58 20.00
N GLU A 133 1.73 -6.59 20.87
CA GLU A 133 0.68 -5.60 20.61
C GLU A 133 0.98 -4.73 19.38
N SER A 134 2.25 -4.49 19.10
CA SER A 134 2.68 -3.69 17.93
C SER A 134 2.27 -4.34 16.62
N TYR A 135 2.12 -5.67 16.55
CA TYR A 135 1.65 -6.35 15.34
C TYR A 135 0.27 -5.84 14.90
N ILE A 136 -0.67 -5.78 15.84
CA ILE A 136 -2.05 -5.31 15.56
C ILE A 136 -2.06 -3.82 15.19
N HIS A 137 -1.22 -3.02 15.86
CA HIS A 137 -1.08 -1.60 15.53
C HIS A 137 -0.49 -1.36 14.14
N ARG A 138 0.43 -2.21 13.68
CA ARG A 138 0.95 -2.20 12.31
C ARG A 138 -0.13 -2.62 11.32
N ALA A 139 -0.71 -3.81 11.50
CA ALA A 139 -1.75 -4.35 10.63
C ALA A 139 -2.96 -3.41 10.54
N GLY A 140 -3.36 -2.78 11.64
CA GLY A 140 -4.43 -1.78 11.68
C GLY A 140 -4.13 -0.46 10.93
N ARG A 141 -3.07 -0.37 10.13
CA ARG A 141 -2.87 0.70 9.14
C ARG A 141 -3.53 0.39 7.80
N THR A 142 -4.03 -0.82 7.63
CA THR A 142 -4.85 -1.26 6.50
C THR A 142 -6.17 -1.86 7.00
N GLY A 143 -7.11 -2.14 6.10
CA GLY A 143 -8.38 -2.80 6.44
C GLY A 143 -9.32 -1.97 7.31
N ARG A 144 -9.32 -0.62 7.18
CA ARG A 144 -10.20 0.25 7.97
C ARG A 144 -11.49 0.59 7.20
N ALA A 145 -12.55 0.88 7.96
CA ALA A 145 -13.82 1.41 7.45
C ALA A 145 -14.52 0.53 6.40
N GLY A 146 -14.34 -0.80 6.44
CA GLY A 146 -14.98 -1.73 5.51
C GLY A 146 -14.24 -1.89 4.17
N GLU A 147 -13.01 -1.39 4.07
CA GLU A 147 -12.11 -1.68 2.96
C GLU A 147 -11.24 -2.90 3.30
N SER A 148 -11.04 -3.79 2.32
CA SER A 148 -10.11 -4.91 2.46
C SER A 148 -8.66 -4.41 2.46
N GLY A 149 -7.81 -5.04 3.27
CA GLY A 149 -6.40 -4.72 3.33
C GLY A 149 -5.52 -5.96 3.45
N THR A 150 -4.25 -5.83 3.16
CA THR A 150 -3.30 -6.94 3.25
C THR A 150 -2.14 -6.58 4.18
N ALA A 151 -1.90 -7.43 5.18
CA ALA A 151 -0.74 -7.36 6.06
C ALA A 151 0.23 -8.49 5.69
N VAL A 152 1.37 -8.11 5.15
CA VAL A 152 2.41 -9.01 4.63
C VAL A 152 3.59 -9.02 5.59
N SER A 153 4.01 -10.20 6.06
CA SER A 153 5.19 -10.37 6.91
C SER A 153 6.29 -11.12 6.17
N LEU A 154 7.46 -10.51 6.03
CA LEU A 154 8.65 -11.16 5.49
C LEU A 154 9.51 -11.63 6.66
N ILE A 155 9.52 -12.92 6.88
CA ILE A 155 10.18 -13.53 8.05
C ILE A 155 11.26 -14.52 7.64
N SER A 156 12.33 -14.56 8.41
CA SER A 156 13.28 -15.68 8.33
C SER A 156 12.74 -16.91 9.04
N THR A 157 13.35 -18.06 8.79
CA THR A 157 13.00 -19.32 9.49
C THR A 157 13.09 -19.17 11.02
N ALA A 158 14.08 -18.41 11.51
CA ALA A 158 14.24 -18.16 12.94
C ALA A 158 13.10 -17.30 13.54
N GLU A 159 12.53 -16.38 12.76
CA GLU A 159 11.47 -15.48 13.18
C GLU A 159 10.07 -16.13 13.14
N LYS A 160 9.93 -17.31 12.50
CA LYS A 160 8.64 -18.00 12.35
C LYS A 160 7.98 -18.30 13.70
N THR A 161 8.78 -18.61 14.73
CA THR A 161 8.27 -18.88 16.08
C THR A 161 7.62 -17.61 16.68
N ALA A 162 8.23 -16.44 16.51
CA ALA A 162 7.68 -15.18 17.01
C ALA A 162 6.36 -14.84 16.32
N LEU A 163 6.29 -15.00 14.98
CA LEU A 163 5.06 -14.78 14.23
C LEU A 163 3.93 -15.73 14.65
N ASN A 164 4.25 -17.02 14.88
CA ASN A 164 3.27 -18.01 15.35
C ASN A 164 2.74 -17.68 16.75
N LEU A 165 3.55 -17.12 17.63
CA LEU A 165 3.10 -16.66 18.96
C LEU A 165 2.09 -15.52 18.84
N ILE A 166 2.35 -14.56 17.93
CA ILE A 166 1.44 -13.46 17.63
C ILE A 166 0.11 -14.01 17.08
N ALA A 167 0.17 -14.88 16.08
CA ALA A 167 -0.98 -15.51 15.46
C ALA A 167 -1.87 -16.21 16.50
N LYS A 168 -1.24 -17.00 17.37
CA LYS A 168 -1.94 -17.71 18.47
C LYS A 168 -2.54 -16.75 19.50
N HIS A 169 -1.82 -15.67 19.87
CA HIS A 169 -2.28 -14.73 20.89
C HIS A 169 -3.54 -13.98 20.45
N TYR A 170 -3.60 -13.57 19.18
CA TYR A 170 -4.73 -12.81 18.63
C TYR A 170 -5.73 -13.67 17.85
N ASN A 171 -5.53 -14.99 17.80
CA ASN A 171 -6.34 -15.92 17.00
C ASN A 171 -6.46 -15.47 15.53
N ILE A 172 -5.32 -15.10 14.94
CA ILE A 172 -5.22 -14.66 13.55
C ILE A 172 -4.86 -15.86 12.67
N GLU A 173 -5.56 -16.02 11.56
CA GLU A 173 -5.18 -16.95 10.51
C GLU A 173 -4.05 -16.32 9.67
N MET A 174 -2.88 -16.95 9.68
CA MET A 174 -1.71 -16.53 8.92
C MET A 174 -1.50 -17.45 7.72
N ILE A 175 -1.54 -16.90 6.52
CA ILE A 175 -1.42 -17.65 5.27
C ILE A 175 0.03 -17.61 4.80
N GLU A 176 0.70 -18.77 4.75
CA GLU A 176 2.03 -18.89 4.13
C GLU A 176 1.90 -18.91 2.62
N LYS A 177 2.55 -17.97 1.91
CA LYS A 177 2.60 -17.94 0.45
C LYS A 177 4.02 -18.22 -0.05
N PRO A 178 4.19 -18.86 -1.22
CA PRO A 178 5.50 -19.00 -1.86
C PRO A 178 6.01 -17.64 -2.33
N ILE A 179 7.33 -17.43 -2.26
CA ILE A 179 7.97 -16.22 -2.78
C ILE A 179 7.82 -16.20 -4.30
N PRO A 180 7.35 -15.08 -4.90
CA PRO A 180 7.29 -14.93 -6.35
C PRO A 180 8.68 -15.13 -6.98
N THR A 181 8.75 -15.88 -8.06
CA THR A 181 9.98 -16.05 -8.84
C THR A 181 10.22 -14.84 -9.74
N ASP A 182 11.43 -14.72 -10.30
CA ASP A 182 11.71 -13.64 -11.27
C ASP A 182 10.85 -13.78 -12.54
N ASP A 183 10.52 -15.03 -12.93
CA ASP A 183 9.66 -15.31 -14.07
C ASP A 183 8.19 -14.88 -13.78
N ASP A 184 7.70 -15.11 -12.55
CA ASP A 184 6.35 -14.64 -12.15
C ASP A 184 6.28 -13.10 -12.21
N VAL A 185 7.31 -12.43 -11.69
CA VAL A 185 7.39 -10.96 -11.73
C VAL A 185 7.44 -10.47 -13.18
N ALA A 186 8.32 -11.05 -14.00
CA ALA A 186 8.45 -10.67 -15.41
C ALA A 186 7.13 -10.83 -16.17
N ALA A 187 6.41 -11.93 -15.96
CA ALA A 187 5.11 -12.17 -16.59
C ALA A 187 4.07 -11.12 -16.20
N ILE A 188 3.93 -10.84 -14.88
CA ILE A 188 2.96 -9.86 -14.37
C ILE A 188 3.30 -8.45 -14.84
N VAL A 189 4.58 -8.05 -14.80
CA VAL A 189 5.03 -6.74 -15.28
C VAL A 189 4.78 -6.60 -16.79
N ALA A 190 5.11 -7.64 -17.58
CA ALA A 190 4.87 -7.64 -19.03
C ALA A 190 3.39 -7.47 -19.37
N GLU A 191 2.49 -8.20 -18.70
CA GLU A 191 1.04 -8.07 -18.88
C GLU A 191 0.57 -6.65 -18.55
N ARG A 192 1.01 -6.10 -17.41
CA ARG A 192 0.67 -4.75 -16.96
C ARG A 192 1.14 -3.67 -17.95
N VAL A 193 2.40 -3.72 -18.35
CA VAL A 193 2.98 -2.76 -19.31
C VAL A 193 2.26 -2.84 -20.65
N THR A 194 1.99 -4.06 -21.14
CA THR A 194 1.25 -4.27 -22.39
C THR A 194 -0.14 -3.64 -22.32
N ALA A 195 -0.89 -3.91 -21.25
CA ALA A 195 -2.24 -3.35 -21.07
C ALA A 195 -2.22 -1.80 -21.04
N LEU A 196 -1.24 -1.20 -20.35
CA LEU A 196 -1.08 0.25 -20.29
C LEU A 196 -0.71 0.86 -21.65
N LEU A 197 0.20 0.22 -22.38
CA LEU A 197 0.60 0.66 -23.73
C LEU A 197 -0.56 0.54 -24.73
N GLU A 198 -1.33 -0.55 -24.68
CA GLU A 198 -2.53 -0.71 -25.49
C GLU A 198 -3.59 0.36 -25.17
N ALA A 199 -3.87 0.61 -23.89
CA ALA A 199 -4.81 1.66 -23.49
C ALA A 199 -4.36 3.02 -24.04
N ARG A 200 -3.07 3.33 -23.93
CA ARG A 200 -2.49 4.56 -24.50
C ARG A 200 -2.57 4.61 -26.03
N LEU A 201 -2.38 3.48 -26.71
CA LEU A 201 -2.51 3.39 -28.16
C LEU A 201 -3.95 3.69 -28.60
N ARG A 202 -4.95 3.15 -27.90
CA ARG A 202 -6.38 3.36 -28.19
C ARG A 202 -6.83 4.82 -27.99
N THR A 203 -6.17 5.57 -27.14
CA THR A 203 -6.50 6.98 -26.87
C THR A 203 -5.83 7.97 -27.82
N ARG A 204 -4.94 7.48 -28.73
CA ARG A 204 -4.27 8.34 -29.72
C ARG A 204 -5.24 8.86 -30.77
N ASP A 205 -5.13 10.14 -31.07
CA ASP A 205 -5.82 10.75 -32.18
C ASP A 205 -5.21 10.34 -33.55
N LYS A 206 -5.91 10.69 -34.63
CA LYS A 206 -5.48 10.34 -36.01
C LYS A 206 -4.11 10.94 -36.36
N LEU A 207 -3.81 12.16 -35.94
CA LEU A 207 -2.55 12.83 -36.24
C LEU A 207 -1.39 12.21 -35.45
N GLN A 208 -1.61 11.85 -34.21
CA GLN A 208 -0.63 11.16 -33.38
C GLN A 208 -0.31 9.78 -33.96
N THR A 209 -1.33 9.07 -34.46
CA THR A 209 -1.18 7.77 -35.10
C THR A 209 -0.37 7.90 -36.39
N GLU A 210 -0.75 8.84 -37.27
CA GLU A 210 -0.02 9.11 -38.52
C GLU A 210 1.43 9.49 -38.26
N ARG A 211 1.68 10.36 -37.28
CA ARG A 211 3.05 10.74 -36.88
C ARG A 211 3.88 9.56 -36.43
N SER A 212 3.29 8.59 -35.72
CA SER A 212 4.00 7.41 -35.22
C SER A 212 4.37 6.41 -36.32
N HIS A 213 3.62 6.37 -37.44
CA HIS A 213 3.90 5.47 -38.56
C HIS A 213 5.30 5.60 -39.15
N ARG A 214 5.90 6.80 -39.11
CA ARG A 214 7.28 7.03 -39.58
C ARG A 214 8.34 6.21 -38.83
N PHE A 215 8.02 5.72 -37.63
CA PHE A 215 8.92 4.91 -36.82
C PHE A 215 8.67 3.39 -36.95
N ALA A 216 7.67 2.97 -37.73
CA ALA A 216 7.31 1.56 -37.83
C ALA A 216 8.45 0.70 -38.38
N ALA A 217 9.14 1.17 -39.43
CA ALA A 217 10.29 0.46 -40.03
C ALA A 217 11.47 0.37 -39.06
N LEU A 218 11.74 1.46 -38.32
CA LEU A 218 12.81 1.46 -37.29
C LEU A 218 12.47 0.51 -36.15
N ALA A 219 11.23 0.53 -35.63
CA ALA A 219 10.80 -0.37 -34.57
C ALA A 219 10.94 -1.84 -34.96
N HIS A 220 10.62 -2.16 -36.23
CA HIS A 220 10.77 -3.53 -36.74
C HIS A 220 12.24 -3.93 -36.82
N SER A 221 13.10 -3.06 -37.37
CA SER A 221 14.55 -3.29 -37.45
C SER A 221 15.15 -3.54 -36.05
N LEU A 222 14.81 -2.68 -35.06
CA LEU A 222 15.30 -2.83 -33.68
C LEU A 222 14.83 -4.12 -33.02
N ALA A 223 13.61 -4.60 -33.34
CA ALA A 223 13.07 -5.82 -32.77
C ALA A 223 13.67 -7.11 -33.39
N GLU A 224 14.12 -7.06 -34.65
CA GLU A 224 14.73 -8.18 -35.35
C GLU A 224 16.24 -8.33 -35.07
N ASN A 225 16.89 -7.29 -34.61
CA ASN A 225 18.33 -7.28 -34.34
C ASN A 225 18.60 -7.51 -32.85
N GLU A 226 19.23 -8.63 -32.50
CA GLU A 226 19.54 -8.99 -31.11
C GLU A 226 20.45 -7.94 -30.42
N ASP A 227 21.36 -7.28 -31.17
CA ASP A 227 22.26 -6.26 -30.63
C ASP A 227 21.52 -4.92 -30.35
N GLU A 228 20.39 -4.66 -31.00
CA GLU A 228 19.59 -3.45 -30.87
C GLU A 228 18.35 -3.64 -29.99
N LEU A 229 17.92 -4.88 -29.74
CA LEU A 229 16.80 -5.21 -28.85
C LEU A 229 16.90 -4.55 -27.45
N PRO A 230 18.09 -4.42 -26.83
CA PRO A 230 18.25 -3.70 -25.57
C PRO A 230 17.75 -2.25 -25.60
N ILE A 231 17.72 -1.60 -26.78
CA ILE A 231 17.19 -0.23 -26.93
C ILE A 231 15.68 -0.22 -26.66
N ILE A 232 14.96 -1.22 -27.18
CA ILE A 232 13.52 -1.36 -26.90
C ILE A 232 13.29 -1.67 -25.42
N THR A 233 14.10 -2.55 -24.84
CA THR A 233 14.03 -2.90 -23.41
C THR A 233 14.23 -1.66 -22.53
N MET A 234 15.22 -0.84 -22.82
CA MET A 234 15.46 0.43 -22.12
C MET A 234 14.27 1.38 -22.25
N LEU A 235 13.69 1.54 -23.44
CA LEU A 235 12.53 2.42 -23.63
C LEU A 235 11.28 1.94 -22.86
N LEU A 236 11.10 0.63 -22.76
CA LEU A 236 10.01 0.03 -21.97
C LEU A 236 10.23 0.24 -20.47
N ASP A 237 11.49 0.08 -20.00
CA ASP A 237 11.85 0.33 -18.61
C ASP A 237 11.67 1.81 -18.26
N ASP A 238 12.22 2.73 -19.03
CA ASP A 238 12.04 4.17 -18.83
C ASP A 238 10.56 4.56 -18.78
N HIS A 239 9.74 3.97 -19.65
CA HIS A 239 8.30 4.21 -19.65
C HIS A 239 7.62 3.65 -18.40
N TYR A 240 8.00 2.44 -17.99
CA TYR A 240 7.48 1.82 -16.78
C TYR A 240 7.85 2.60 -15.52
N GLN A 241 9.11 3.06 -15.41
CA GLN A 241 9.55 3.92 -14.31
C GLN A 241 8.74 5.22 -14.22
N GLN A 242 8.43 5.85 -15.35
CA GLN A 242 7.56 7.03 -15.39
C GLN A 242 6.14 6.74 -14.88
N LEU A 243 5.61 5.54 -15.13
CA LEU A 243 4.30 5.12 -14.68
C LEU A 243 4.26 4.83 -13.16
N LEU A 244 5.34 4.28 -12.60
CA LEU A 244 5.46 4.01 -11.16
C LEU A 244 5.39 5.28 -10.31
N HIS A 245 5.86 6.40 -10.85
CA HIS A 245 5.81 7.72 -10.21
C HIS A 245 4.53 8.52 -10.50
N ALA A 246 3.69 8.03 -11.41
CA ALA A 246 2.42 8.68 -11.67
C ALA A 246 1.50 8.53 -10.44
N PRO A 247 0.85 9.61 -9.96
CA PRO A 247 -0.11 9.51 -8.87
C PRO A 247 -1.20 8.52 -9.28
N VAL A 248 -1.50 7.58 -8.38
CA VAL A 248 -2.60 6.62 -8.59
C VAL A 248 -3.89 7.42 -8.65
N VAL A 249 -4.46 7.57 -9.84
CA VAL A 249 -5.79 8.16 -10.01
C VAL A 249 -6.79 7.13 -9.49
N ILE A 250 -7.21 7.30 -8.23
CA ILE A 250 -8.33 6.53 -7.69
C ILE A 250 -9.56 6.97 -8.48
N PRO A 251 -10.25 6.07 -9.22
CA PRO A 251 -11.47 6.45 -9.90
C PRO A 251 -12.47 6.96 -8.87
N GLU A 252 -12.89 8.20 -8.98
CA GLU A 252 -13.99 8.71 -8.16
C GLU A 252 -15.18 7.75 -8.35
N VAL A 253 -15.54 7.04 -7.28
CA VAL A 253 -16.80 6.31 -7.23
C VAL A 253 -17.90 7.38 -7.34
N LYS A 254 -18.43 7.54 -8.54
CA LYS A 254 -19.58 8.40 -8.78
C LYS A 254 -20.69 7.93 -7.86
N SER A 255 -20.89 8.61 -6.75
CA SER A 255 -22.05 8.44 -5.88
C SER A 255 -23.28 8.51 -6.76
N LYS A 256 -24.10 7.44 -6.76
CA LYS A 256 -25.39 7.46 -7.45
C LYS A 256 -26.14 8.69 -6.99
N PRO A 257 -26.70 9.51 -7.92
CA PRO A 257 -27.50 10.66 -7.53
C PRO A 257 -28.64 10.15 -6.63
N GLU A 258 -28.70 10.68 -5.41
CA GLU A 258 -29.85 10.48 -4.54
C GLU A 258 -31.10 10.95 -5.29
N ASN A 259 -32.00 10.03 -5.52
CA ASN A 259 -33.30 10.32 -6.12
C ASN A 259 -34.06 11.26 -5.16
N PRO A 260 -34.39 12.50 -5.52
CA PRO A 260 -35.18 13.37 -4.66
C PRO A 260 -36.55 12.70 -4.47
N ARG A 261 -36.80 12.23 -3.25
CA ARG A 261 -38.12 11.71 -2.85
C ARG A 261 -39.16 12.76 -3.20
N SER A 262 -40.03 12.41 -4.13
CA SER A 262 -41.20 13.18 -4.50
C SER A 262 -42.11 13.37 -3.27
N GLY A 263 -41.93 14.47 -2.56
CA GLY A 263 -42.86 14.93 -1.54
C GLY A 263 -44.16 15.42 -2.22
N ASN A 264 -45.20 14.62 -2.10
CA ASN A 264 -46.54 14.97 -2.54
C ASN A 264 -47.12 16.11 -1.63
N PRO A 265 -47.36 17.32 -2.10
CA PRO A 265 -47.99 18.36 -1.29
C PRO A 265 -49.47 18.08 -1.23
N GLY A 266 -49.92 17.46 -0.16
CA GLY A 266 -51.32 17.29 0.17
C GLY A 266 -52.09 18.62 0.17
N LYS A 267 -53.05 18.71 -0.73
CA LYS A 267 -54.07 19.81 -0.83
C LYS A 267 -54.80 19.97 0.51
N ARG A 268 -54.48 21.02 1.26
CA ARG A 268 -55.32 21.50 2.36
C ARG A 268 -56.52 22.24 1.78
N ARG A 269 -57.77 21.69 1.99
CA ARG A 269 -59.04 22.37 1.72
C ARG A 269 -59.25 23.48 2.75
N PRO A 270 -59.78 24.66 2.38
CA PRO A 270 -60.12 25.73 3.31
C PRO A 270 -61.41 25.44 4.06
N PHE A 271 -61.36 25.63 5.36
CA PHE A 271 -62.48 25.49 6.27
C PHE A 271 -63.40 26.72 6.14
N ARG A 272 -64.64 26.51 5.64
CA ARG A 272 -65.68 27.54 5.48
C ARG A 272 -66.39 27.68 6.82
N ARG A 273 -66.20 28.83 7.53
CA ARG A 273 -67.06 29.23 8.66
C ARG A 273 -68.45 29.65 8.13
N ARG A 274 -69.51 29.02 8.68
CA ARG A 274 -70.85 29.50 8.67
C ARG A 274 -71.19 30.19 10.02
N ARG A 275 -71.95 31.18 9.97
CA ARG A 275 -72.55 31.95 11.05
C ARG A 275 -73.18 31.07 12.12
#